data_922ab68ac72d33d1074db574e787f80e
#
_entry.id   922ab68ac72d33d1074db574e787f80e
#
_cell.length_a   1.000
_cell.length_b   1.000
_cell.length_c   1.000
_cell.angle_alpha   90.00
_cell.angle_beta   90.00
_cell.angle_gamma   90.00
#
_symmetry.space_group_name_H-M   'P 1'
#
loop_
_entity.id
_entity.type
_entity.pdbx_description
1 polymer ?
#
loop_
_entity_poly.entity_id
_entity_poly.type
_entity_poly.pdbx_seq_one_letter_code
_entity_poly.pdbx_strand_id
1 'polypeptide(L)'
;MSFGGKVDKTSNIELPGEGWPNLSTDEFRQLRRIPHTFDNSSIAAAITIAAFNVQGQLESLQINEVSPSLNIAKSTLYKRAVYGRAHAELLPEFATQDRRKEGESVATDDPQQSARFMAQSNRDVRALLGCSGNGVDFI
;
A
#
# COMPACT_ATOMS: atom_id res chain seq x y z
N MET A 1 22.71 -13.00 -22.86
CA MET A 1 22.14 -12.68 -22.67
C MET A 1 21.22 -12.85 -22.41
N SER A 2 21.00 -12.79 -22.06
CA SER A 2 20.15 -12.80 -21.84
C SER A 2 19.31 -12.52 -21.87
N PHE A 3 19.03 -12.46 -21.93
CA PHE A 3 18.28 -12.05 -21.93
C PHE A 3 17.39 -12.07 -21.66
N GLY A 4 17.31 -12.16 -21.53
CA GLY A 4 16.54 -12.00 -21.23
C GLY A 4 15.82 -11.99 -20.73
N GLY A 5 15.53 -12.20 -20.56
CA GLY A 5 14.68 -12.05 -20.06
C GLY A 5 14.39 -11.60 -19.21
N LYS A 6 14.73 -11.38 -18.93
CA LYS A 6 14.47 -10.89 -18.20
C LYS A 6 13.96 -10.09 -17.90
N VAL A 7 14.02 -9.98 -17.93
CA VAL A 7 13.65 -9.18 -17.68
C VAL A 7 12.65 -8.80 -17.41
N ASP A 8 12.32 -8.90 -17.66
CA ASP A 8 11.40 -8.61 -17.42
C ASP A 8 11.05 -8.40 -16.33
N LYS A 9 11.58 -8.51 -16.10
CA LYS A 9 11.33 -8.47 -14.96
C LYS A 9 11.13 -7.24 -14.50
N THR A 10 10.27 -7.09 -13.82
CA THR A 10 10.04 -5.83 -13.23
C THR A 10 11.10 -5.56 -12.20
N SER A 11 11.76 -4.45 -12.34
CA SER A 11 12.73 -4.08 -11.34
C SER A 11 12.03 -3.52 -10.14
N ASN A 12 12.55 -3.86 -8.98
CA ASN A 12 12.04 -3.32 -7.75
C ASN A 12 12.30 -1.82 -7.68
N ILE A 13 11.31 -1.06 -7.23
CA ILE A 13 11.46 0.36 -6.94
C ILE A 13 11.40 0.52 -5.44
N GLU A 14 12.48 1.07 -4.88
CA GLU A 14 12.55 1.36 -3.47
C GLU A 14 11.94 2.71 -3.20
N LEU A 15 11.18 2.81 -2.12
CA LEU A 15 10.52 4.05 -1.73
C LEU A 15 10.95 4.36 -0.31
N PRO A 16 12.04 5.16 -0.16
CA PRO A 16 12.56 5.46 1.18
C PRO A 16 11.52 6.17 2.02
N GLY A 17 11.48 5.80 3.28
CA GLY A 17 10.48 6.34 4.18
C GLY A 17 10.84 7.63 4.86
N GLU A 18 12.12 7.98 4.84
CA GLU A 18 12.59 9.21 5.47
C GLU A 18 12.14 9.31 6.93
N GLY A 19 12.46 8.27 7.66
CA GLY A 19 12.05 8.17 9.05
C GLY A 19 10.91 7.23 9.29
N TRP A 20 10.11 6.98 8.28
CA TRP A 20 9.09 5.95 8.32
C TRP A 20 9.66 4.67 7.72
N PRO A 21 9.02 3.52 7.92
CA PRO A 21 9.53 2.30 7.29
C PRO A 21 9.64 2.45 5.78
N ASN A 22 10.70 1.90 5.23
CA ASN A 22 10.88 1.90 3.78
C ASN A 22 9.86 0.99 3.13
N LEU A 23 9.43 1.37 1.95
CA LEU A 23 8.45 0.62 1.17
C LEU A 23 9.07 0.24 -0.17
N SER A 24 8.45 -0.70 -0.86
CA SER A 24 8.95 -1.08 -2.18
C SER A 24 7.86 -1.72 -2.99
N THR A 25 8.01 -1.67 -4.31
CA THR A 25 7.04 -2.32 -5.18
C THR A 25 7.12 -3.83 -5.05
N ASP A 26 8.30 -4.38 -4.82
CA ASP A 26 8.41 -5.83 -4.63
C ASP A 26 7.67 -6.29 -3.40
N GLU A 27 7.83 -5.56 -2.29
CA GLU A 27 7.13 -5.92 -1.07
C GLU A 27 5.63 -5.83 -1.26
N PHE A 28 5.17 -4.78 -1.95
CA PHE A 28 3.76 -4.63 -2.24
C PHE A 28 3.24 -5.83 -3.04
N ARG A 29 3.98 -6.22 -4.09
CA ARG A 29 3.55 -7.34 -4.93
C ARG A 29 3.46 -8.63 -4.14
N GLN A 30 4.46 -8.86 -3.29
CA GLN A 30 4.49 -10.06 -2.48
C GLN A 30 3.33 -10.13 -1.50
N LEU A 31 3.13 -9.04 -0.78
CA LEU A 31 2.13 -9.04 0.29
C LEU A 31 0.71 -9.01 -0.23
N ARG A 32 0.50 -8.38 -1.38
CA ARG A 32 -0.84 -8.24 -1.94
C ARG A 32 -1.07 -9.18 -3.13
N ARG A 33 -0.08 -9.98 -3.48
CA ARG A 33 -0.17 -10.97 -4.55
C ARG A 33 -0.55 -10.33 -5.88
N ILE A 34 0.24 -9.36 -6.28
CA ILE A 34 -0.02 -8.58 -7.48
C ILE A 34 0.72 -9.21 -8.66
N PRO A 35 0.03 -9.49 -9.77
CA PRO A 35 0.71 -10.05 -10.95
C PRO A 35 1.76 -9.12 -11.51
N HIS A 36 2.77 -9.71 -12.12
CA HIS A 36 3.86 -8.93 -12.68
C HIS A 36 3.48 -8.16 -13.92
N THR A 37 2.29 -8.43 -14.46
CA THR A 37 1.84 -7.75 -15.66
C THR A 37 1.48 -6.28 -15.41
N PHE A 38 1.32 -5.90 -14.15
CA PHE A 38 0.95 -4.54 -13.85
C PHE A 38 2.20 -3.69 -13.66
N ASP A 39 2.08 -2.45 -14.07
CA ASP A 39 3.19 -1.53 -14.23
C ASP A 39 3.75 -1.04 -12.89
N ASN A 40 5.07 -1.13 -12.74
CA ASN A 40 5.72 -0.68 -11.51
C ASN A 40 5.59 0.81 -11.28
N SER A 41 5.56 1.61 -12.36
CA SER A 41 5.42 3.06 -12.18
C SER A 41 4.10 3.42 -11.53
N SER A 42 3.03 2.79 -12.01
CA SER A 42 1.71 3.04 -11.44
C SER A 42 1.65 2.59 -9.99
N ILE A 43 2.25 1.43 -9.72
CA ILE A 43 2.26 0.90 -8.37
C ILE A 43 3.05 1.82 -7.44
N ALA A 44 4.22 2.27 -7.88
CA ALA A 44 5.05 3.15 -7.05
C ALA A 44 4.33 4.46 -6.75
N ALA A 45 3.64 5.01 -7.74
CA ALA A 45 2.90 6.25 -7.54
C ALA A 45 1.78 6.05 -6.52
N ALA A 46 1.06 4.94 -6.64
CA ALA A 46 -0.03 4.67 -5.72
C ALA A 46 0.48 4.49 -4.29
N ILE A 47 1.59 3.78 -4.14
CA ILE A 47 2.18 3.57 -2.82
C ILE A 47 2.63 4.90 -2.23
N THR A 48 3.25 5.74 -3.04
CA THR A 48 3.73 7.05 -2.58
C THR A 48 2.57 7.90 -2.06
N ILE A 49 1.49 7.94 -2.82
CA ILE A 49 0.33 8.73 -2.41
C ILE A 49 -0.31 8.13 -1.16
N ALA A 50 -0.42 6.82 -1.11
CA ALA A 50 -1.00 6.17 0.06
C ALA A 50 -0.15 6.43 1.29
N ALA A 51 1.17 6.38 1.16
CA ALA A 51 2.05 6.66 2.27
C ALA A 51 1.88 8.09 2.76
N PHE A 52 1.78 9.03 1.83
CA PHE A 52 1.55 10.42 2.19
C PHE A 52 0.27 10.56 3.00
N ASN A 53 -0.80 9.92 2.55
CA ASN A 53 -2.08 10.00 3.24
C ASN A 53 -2.04 9.37 4.62
N VAL A 54 -1.41 8.18 4.72
CA VAL A 54 -1.33 7.50 6.00
C VAL A 54 -0.47 8.29 6.97
N GLN A 55 0.67 8.79 6.50
CA GLN A 55 1.55 9.59 7.35
C GLN A 55 0.84 10.83 7.86
N GLY A 56 0.03 11.45 7.00
CA GLY A 56 -0.74 12.60 7.43
C GLY A 56 -1.70 12.27 8.55
N GLN A 57 -2.33 11.10 8.46
CA GLN A 57 -3.25 10.70 9.52
C GLN A 57 -2.52 10.32 10.81
N LEU A 58 -1.24 9.99 10.69
CA LEU A 58 -0.43 9.60 11.85
C LEU A 58 0.42 10.75 12.39
N GLU A 59 0.10 11.95 11.97
CA GLU A 59 0.90 13.12 12.36
C GLU A 59 1.08 13.24 13.86
N SER A 60 0.07 12.86 14.62
CA SER A 60 0.15 12.99 16.06
C SER A 60 1.22 12.12 16.68
N LEU A 61 1.76 11.17 15.93
CA LEU A 61 2.86 10.36 16.42
C LEU A 61 4.21 11.01 16.24
N GLN A 62 4.26 12.12 15.51
CA GLN A 62 5.51 12.84 15.29
C GLN A 62 5.76 13.83 16.41
N ILE A 63 7.01 13.92 16.81
CA ILE A 63 7.43 14.87 17.82
C ILE A 63 8.46 15.77 17.18
N ASN A 64 8.17 17.06 17.14
CA ASN A 64 9.08 18.04 16.53
C ASN A 64 9.40 17.67 15.10
N GLU A 65 8.38 17.18 14.37
CA GLU A 65 8.50 16.82 12.97
C GLU A 65 9.46 15.67 12.70
N VAL A 66 9.75 14.90 13.72
CA VAL A 66 10.55 13.70 13.55
C VAL A 66 9.62 12.51 13.51
N SER A 67 9.85 11.66 12.52
CA SER A 67 9.02 10.48 12.37
C SER A 67 9.18 9.54 13.55
N PRO A 68 8.14 8.83 13.91
CA PRO A 68 8.21 7.93 15.04
C PRO A 68 9.10 6.72 14.73
N SER A 69 9.67 6.18 15.79
CA SER A 69 10.38 4.91 15.69
C SER A 69 9.37 3.82 15.95
N LEU A 70 9.06 3.05 14.92
CA LEU A 70 8.06 2.01 15.03
C LEU A 70 8.70 0.66 15.27
N ASN A 71 8.14 -0.09 16.23
CA ASN A 71 8.62 -1.43 16.44
C ASN A 71 8.08 -2.34 15.32
N ILE A 72 8.41 -3.64 15.40
CA ILE A 72 8.06 -4.55 14.32
C ILE A 72 6.55 -4.60 14.09
N ALA A 73 5.78 -4.69 15.18
CA ALA A 73 4.33 -4.79 15.06
C ALA A 73 3.74 -3.54 14.41
N LYS A 74 4.20 -2.38 14.88
CA LYS A 74 3.66 -1.12 14.35
C LYS A 74 4.14 -0.88 12.92
N SER A 75 5.36 -1.28 12.61
CA SER A 75 5.83 -1.20 11.22
C SER A 75 4.98 -2.06 10.31
N THR A 76 4.62 -3.25 10.77
CA THR A 76 3.78 -4.14 9.98
C THR A 76 2.40 -3.52 9.75
N LEU A 77 1.82 -2.92 10.80
CA LEU A 77 0.54 -2.24 10.65
C LEU A 77 0.64 -1.06 9.68
N TYR A 78 1.72 -0.30 9.80
CA TYR A 78 1.93 0.83 8.91
C TYR A 78 1.98 0.37 7.45
N LYS A 79 2.77 -0.67 7.19
CA LYS A 79 2.90 -1.18 5.82
C LYS A 79 1.58 -1.71 5.31
N ARG A 80 0.82 -2.43 6.15
CA ARG A 80 -0.47 -2.94 5.71
C ARG A 80 -1.43 -1.79 5.42
N ALA A 81 -1.39 -0.74 6.23
CA ALA A 81 -2.24 0.42 5.99
C ALA A 81 -1.91 1.06 4.65
N VAL A 82 -0.63 1.25 4.37
CA VAL A 82 -0.20 1.90 3.13
C VAL A 82 -0.49 1.01 1.92
N TYR A 83 -0.05 -0.24 1.99
CA TYR A 83 -0.22 -1.13 0.84
C TYR A 83 -1.69 -1.45 0.58
N GLY A 84 -2.48 -1.59 1.64
CA GLY A 84 -3.91 -1.84 1.46
C GLY A 84 -4.61 -0.67 0.81
N ARG A 85 -4.26 0.54 1.21
CA ARG A 85 -4.84 1.73 0.60
C ARG A 85 -4.42 1.88 -0.86
N ALA A 86 -3.15 1.62 -1.15
CA ALA A 86 -2.67 1.66 -2.53
C ALA A 86 -3.39 0.62 -3.38
N HIS A 87 -3.57 -0.57 -2.84
CA HIS A 87 -4.25 -1.64 -3.56
C HIS A 87 -5.70 -1.25 -3.86
N ALA A 88 -6.37 -0.66 -2.87
CA ALA A 88 -7.76 -0.21 -3.08
C ALA A 88 -7.86 0.76 -4.24
N GLU A 89 -6.89 1.65 -4.35
CA GLU A 89 -6.93 2.65 -5.41
C GLU A 89 -6.55 2.08 -6.77
N LEU A 90 -5.74 1.01 -6.78
CA LEU A 90 -5.29 0.42 -8.03
C LEU A 90 -6.27 -0.60 -8.60
N LEU A 91 -7.22 -1.08 -7.80
CA LEU A 91 -8.12 -2.12 -8.26
C LEU A 91 -8.88 -1.77 -9.54
N PRO A 92 -9.46 -0.57 -9.67
CA PRO A 92 -10.14 -0.24 -10.92
C PRO A 92 -9.20 -0.23 -12.11
N GLU A 93 -7.97 0.24 -11.92
CA GLU A 93 -7.01 0.27 -13.00
C GLU A 93 -6.59 -1.13 -13.40
N PHE A 94 -6.39 -2.01 -12.42
CA PHE A 94 -6.04 -3.40 -12.71
C PHE A 94 -7.15 -4.08 -13.49
N ALA A 95 -8.40 -3.86 -13.09
CA ALA A 95 -9.53 -4.47 -13.77
C ALA A 95 -9.62 -3.99 -15.21
N THR A 96 -9.36 -2.71 -15.43
CA THR A 96 -9.40 -2.15 -16.77
C THR A 96 -8.31 -2.77 -17.65
N GLN A 97 -7.11 -2.92 -17.10
CA GLN A 97 -6.02 -3.50 -17.87
C GLN A 97 -6.31 -4.96 -18.21
N ASP A 98 -6.87 -5.71 -17.28
CA ASP A 98 -7.19 -7.10 -17.54
C ASP A 98 -8.25 -7.23 -18.63
N ARG A 99 -9.27 -6.40 -18.58
CA ARG A 99 -10.33 -6.44 -19.60
C ARG A 99 -9.77 -6.13 -20.98
N ARG A 100 -8.92 -5.12 -21.04
CA ARG A 100 -8.34 -4.71 -22.31
C ARG A 100 -7.45 -5.81 -22.89
N LYS A 101 -6.71 -6.43 -22.01
CA LYS A 101 -5.77 -7.46 -22.42
C LYS A 101 -6.47 -8.69 -22.94
N GLU A 102 -7.55 -9.08 -22.31
CA GLU A 102 -8.24 -10.32 -22.69
C GLU A 102 -9.33 -10.11 -23.70
N GLY A 103 -9.66 -8.90 -23.98
CA GLY A 103 -10.67 -8.63 -24.99
C GLY A 103 -12.07 -8.90 -24.53
N GLU A 104 -12.25 -9.17 -23.28
CA GLU A 104 -13.60 -9.36 -22.76
C GLU A 104 -13.61 -9.03 -21.29
N SER A 105 -14.78 -8.89 -20.77
CA SER A 105 -14.91 -8.38 -19.44
C SER A 105 -14.88 -9.51 -18.42
N VAL A 106 -13.73 -10.06 -18.28
CA VAL A 106 -13.54 -11.12 -17.31
C VAL A 106 -13.28 -10.55 -15.93
N ALA A 107 -12.31 -9.65 -15.86
CA ALA A 107 -12.00 -9.03 -14.60
C ALA A 107 -13.00 -7.93 -14.35
N THR A 108 -13.57 -7.93 -13.19
CA THR A 108 -14.52 -6.89 -12.84
C THR A 108 -13.97 -6.07 -11.72
N ASP A 109 -14.21 -4.80 -11.82
CA ASP A 109 -13.95 -3.90 -10.73
C ASP A 109 -14.96 -4.20 -9.63
N ASP A 110 -14.47 -4.61 -8.49
CA ASP A 110 -15.33 -4.91 -7.36
C ASP A 110 -15.26 -3.74 -6.38
N PRO A 111 -16.22 -2.82 -6.45
CA PRO A 111 -16.19 -1.66 -5.55
C PRO A 111 -16.24 -2.06 -4.08
N GLN A 112 -16.88 -3.19 -3.78
CA GLN A 112 -16.91 -3.66 -2.40
C GLN A 112 -15.54 -4.09 -1.93
N GLN A 113 -14.74 -4.65 -2.82
CA GLN A 113 -13.40 -5.05 -2.45
C GLN A 113 -12.52 -3.84 -2.18
N SER A 114 -12.61 -2.82 -3.03
CA SER A 114 -11.92 -1.57 -2.78
C SER A 114 -12.31 -0.98 -1.43
N ALA A 115 -13.60 -0.99 -1.15
CA ALA A 115 -14.09 -0.43 0.10
C ALA A 115 -13.58 -1.23 1.29
N ARG A 116 -13.50 -2.55 1.16
CA ARG A 116 -12.99 -3.39 2.24
C ARG A 116 -11.51 -3.11 2.51
N PHE A 117 -10.73 -2.97 1.45
CA PHE A 117 -9.31 -2.66 1.62
C PHE A 117 -9.11 -1.30 2.26
N MET A 118 -9.90 -0.32 1.83
CA MET A 118 -9.79 1.01 2.42
C MET A 118 -10.22 0.99 3.89
N ALA A 119 -11.27 0.26 4.20
CA ALA A 119 -11.73 0.15 5.60
C ALA A 119 -10.66 -0.51 6.46
N GLN A 120 -10.00 -1.54 5.94
CA GLN A 120 -8.95 -2.18 6.69
C GLN A 120 -7.78 -1.23 6.92
N SER A 121 -7.41 -0.46 5.89
CA SER A 121 -6.37 0.54 6.04
C SER A 121 -6.72 1.52 7.15
N ASN A 122 -7.95 1.98 7.17
CA ASN A 122 -8.39 2.91 8.19
C ASN A 122 -8.34 2.29 9.58
N ARG A 123 -8.69 1.01 9.68
CA ARG A 123 -8.59 0.33 10.98
C ARG A 123 -7.14 0.23 11.44
N ASP A 124 -6.24 -0.04 10.49
CA ASP A 124 -4.82 -0.13 10.83
C ASP A 124 -4.28 1.21 11.32
N VAL A 125 -4.71 2.30 10.67
CA VAL A 125 -4.31 3.62 11.10
C VAL A 125 -4.82 3.89 12.53
N ARG A 126 -6.07 3.54 12.78
CA ARG A 126 -6.62 3.73 14.12
C ARG A 126 -5.89 2.90 15.16
N ALA A 127 -5.50 1.68 14.79
CA ALA A 127 -4.73 0.85 15.70
C ALA A 127 -3.39 1.49 16.02
N LEU A 128 -2.76 2.09 15.03
CA LEU A 128 -1.49 2.77 15.25
C LEU A 128 -1.64 3.98 16.17
N LEU A 129 -2.73 4.71 15.97
CA LEU A 129 -2.96 5.90 16.78
C LEU A 129 -3.34 5.57 18.21
N GLY A 130 -4.04 4.47 18.28
CA GLY A 130 -4.58 4.23 19.50
C GLY A 130 -4.13 3.39 20.45
N CYS A 131 -3.96 3.46 19.81
CA CYS A 131 -4.02 2.98 20.50
C CYS A 131 -4.60 3.49 21.45
N SER A 132 -4.55 3.88 21.39
CA SER A 132 -4.94 4.30 21.94
C SER A 132 -5.90 4.31 22.29
N GLY A 133 -5.63 3.97 22.57
CA GLY A 133 -6.27 3.88 22.90
C GLY A 133 -6.99 3.78 23.26
N ASN A 134 -6.89 3.66 23.36
CA ASN A 134 -7.65 3.58 23.56
C ASN A 134 -8.33 3.89 23.95
N GLY A 135 -8.09 3.89 23.98
CA GLY A 135 -8.73 4.20 24.22
C GLY A 135 -9.40 4.33 24.64
N VAL A 136 -9.23 4.14 24.68
CA VAL A 136 -9.94 4.24 24.96
C VAL A 136 -10.43 4.40 25.51
N ASP A 137 -10.04 4.47 25.51
CA ASP A 137 -10.53 4.69 25.94
C ASP A 137 -11.20 5.12 26.33
N PHE A 138 -11.17 5.21 26.43
CA PHE A 138 -11.84 5.66 26.70
C PHE A 138 -12.60 5.80 27.14
N ILE A 139 -12.41 5.77 27.28
CA ILE A 139 -13.01 5.77 27.63
C ILE A 139 -13.49 5.77 27.78
#